data_6b5640ebdd501319e6fd90605011cfa9
#
_entry.id   6b5640ebdd501319e6fd90605011cfa9
#
_cell.length_a   1.000
_cell.length_b   1.000
_cell.length_c   1.000
_cell.angle_alpha   90.00
_cell.angle_beta   90.00
_cell.angle_gamma   90.00
#
_symmetry.space_group_name_H-M   'P 1'
#
loop_
_entity.id
_entity.type
_entity.pdbx_description
1 polymer ?
#
loop_
_entity_poly.entity_id
_entity_poly.type
_entity_poly.pdbx_seq_one_letter_code
_entity_poly.pdbx_strand_id
1 'polypeptide(L)'
;MAKIGTFILLGLIIGSISFSLFLFLDTQTITVISESGGAVIAGDIEFYVEHIGNHEILKKTDEYSEAEKNLVQKGLDRSEIPEGVYFQIQINAHNTGDETVRVTGGQFYLYDTNNEKYEAVFIGYGEDELSVIDLKPNETIVVTTQFDIPYDEEMKYTIGIIPNKYGLQNAQERIFVCVKHCEIWLFFKIRQ
;
A
#
# COMPACT_ATOMS: atom_id res chain seq x y z
N MET A 1 30.32 -25.29 -41.40
CA MET A 1 30.44 -23.94 -40.80
C MET A 1 29.15 -23.40 -40.20
N ALA A 2 27.95 -23.87 -40.59
CA ALA A 2 26.67 -23.38 -40.04
C ALA A 2 26.42 -23.70 -38.54
N LYS A 3 27.00 -24.77 -37.99
CA LYS A 3 26.74 -25.20 -36.59
C LYS A 3 27.32 -24.29 -35.52
N ILE A 4 28.45 -23.65 -35.78
CA ILE A 4 29.12 -22.79 -34.78
C ILE A 4 28.30 -21.49 -34.57
N GLY A 5 27.78 -20.89 -35.62
CA GLY A 5 26.94 -19.71 -35.53
C GLY A 5 25.65 -19.92 -34.71
N THR A 6 25.05 -21.13 -34.85
CA THR A 6 23.84 -21.47 -34.09
C THR A 6 24.13 -21.59 -32.58
N PHE A 7 25.26 -22.16 -32.18
CA PHE A 7 25.65 -22.25 -30.77
C PHE A 7 25.93 -20.86 -30.15
N ILE A 8 26.59 -19.98 -30.93
CA ILE A 8 26.82 -18.58 -30.48
C ILE A 8 25.52 -17.84 -30.29
N LEU A 9 24.59 -17.95 -31.26
CA LEU A 9 23.29 -17.32 -31.16
C LEU A 9 22.48 -17.85 -29.95
N LEU A 10 22.47 -19.16 -29.74
CA LEU A 10 21.80 -19.77 -28.59
C LEU A 10 22.40 -19.29 -27.27
N GLY A 11 23.71 -19.19 -27.16
CA GLY A 11 24.41 -18.68 -25.99
C GLY A 11 24.05 -17.23 -25.69
N LEU A 12 23.95 -16.35 -26.70
CA LEU A 12 23.51 -14.97 -26.54
C LEU A 12 22.08 -14.84 -26.08
N ILE A 13 21.17 -15.66 -26.61
CA ILE A 13 19.75 -15.66 -26.20
C ILE A 13 19.63 -16.10 -24.75
N ILE A 14 20.25 -17.21 -24.36
CA ILE A 14 20.23 -17.70 -22.98
C ILE A 14 20.85 -16.66 -22.02
N GLY A 15 21.99 -16.08 -22.40
CA GLY A 15 22.67 -15.06 -21.62
C GLY A 15 21.80 -13.81 -21.41
N SER A 16 21.12 -13.34 -22.46
CA SER A 16 20.24 -12.17 -22.35
C SER A 16 19.00 -12.44 -21.49
N ILE A 17 18.39 -13.61 -21.61
CA ILE A 17 17.25 -14.02 -20.76
C ILE A 17 17.70 -14.13 -19.29
N SER A 18 18.82 -14.79 -19.03
CA SER A 18 19.35 -14.94 -17.65
C SER A 18 19.70 -13.58 -17.03
N PHE A 19 20.31 -12.69 -17.80
CA PHE A 19 20.63 -11.34 -17.35
C PHE A 19 19.38 -10.50 -17.07
N SER A 20 18.38 -10.56 -17.96
CA SER A 20 17.11 -9.89 -17.75
C SER A 20 16.36 -10.42 -16.50
N LEU A 21 16.39 -11.74 -16.30
CA LEU A 21 15.79 -12.37 -15.12
C LEU A 21 16.54 -11.96 -13.84
N PHE A 22 17.87 -11.92 -13.89
CA PHE A 22 18.69 -11.45 -12.76
C PHE A 22 18.37 -10.01 -12.39
N LEU A 23 18.33 -9.11 -13.36
CA LEU A 23 17.95 -7.69 -13.12
C LEU A 23 16.54 -7.59 -12.57
N PHE A 24 15.59 -8.37 -13.07
CA PHE A 24 14.22 -8.38 -12.57
C PHE A 24 14.11 -8.83 -11.12
N LEU A 25 14.87 -9.86 -10.74
CA LEU A 25 14.89 -10.39 -9.37
C LEU A 25 15.65 -9.46 -8.39
N ASP A 26 16.68 -8.77 -8.87
CA ASP A 26 17.51 -7.86 -8.06
C ASP A 26 16.80 -6.53 -7.76
N THR A 27 15.85 -6.13 -8.61
CA THR A 27 15.11 -4.88 -8.46
C THR A 27 13.94 -4.93 -7.47
N GLN A 28 13.62 -6.09 -6.87
CA GLN A 28 12.56 -6.22 -5.89
C GLN A 28 13.09 -6.08 -4.46
N THR A 29 13.27 -4.87 -4.00
CA THR A 29 13.58 -4.61 -2.59
C THR A 29 12.31 -4.64 -1.78
N ILE A 30 12.14 -5.63 -0.90
CA ILE A 30 11.06 -5.72 0.06
C ILE A 30 11.64 -5.43 1.43
N THR A 31 11.21 -4.33 2.04
CA THR A 31 11.54 -4.01 3.43
C THR A 31 10.32 -4.26 4.30
N VAL A 32 10.44 -5.16 5.27
CA VAL A 32 9.38 -5.43 6.24
C VAL A 32 9.73 -4.72 7.54
N ILE A 33 8.84 -3.86 8.00
CA ILE A 33 8.95 -3.20 9.29
C ILE A 33 7.76 -3.65 10.14
N SER A 34 8.03 -4.13 11.33
CA SER A 34 7.09 -4.97 12.09
C SER A 34 6.29 -4.27 13.17
N GLU A 35 6.43 -2.97 13.36
CA GLU A 35 5.79 -2.28 14.48
C GLU A 35 4.74 -1.28 14.02
N SER A 36 3.56 -1.33 14.62
CA SER A 36 2.52 -0.33 14.47
C SER A 36 3.01 1.02 15.03
N GLY A 37 2.80 2.10 14.28
CA GLY A 37 3.27 3.43 14.67
C GLY A 37 4.78 3.64 14.56
N GLY A 38 5.52 2.68 13.99
CA GLY A 38 6.92 2.87 13.63
C GLY A 38 7.07 3.72 12.37
N ALA A 39 8.07 4.61 12.36
CA ALA A 39 8.39 5.39 11.18
C ALA A 39 8.97 4.49 10.08
N VAL A 40 8.50 4.68 8.84
CA VAL A 40 9.04 4.02 7.66
C VAL A 40 9.33 5.06 6.59
N ILE A 41 10.48 4.95 5.96
CA ILE A 41 10.85 5.85 4.87
C ILE A 41 10.60 5.13 3.55
N ALA A 42 9.81 5.74 2.70
CA ALA A 42 9.45 5.28 1.38
C ALA A 42 9.73 6.38 0.35
N GLY A 43 10.86 6.30 -0.34
CA GLY A 43 11.37 7.40 -1.14
C GLY A 43 11.69 8.61 -0.27
N ASP A 44 11.12 9.77 -0.61
CA ASP A 44 11.29 11.02 0.12
C ASP A 44 10.19 11.27 1.18
N ILE A 45 9.40 10.26 1.53
CA ILE A 45 8.31 10.39 2.48
C ILE A 45 8.56 9.48 3.68
N GLU A 46 8.47 10.06 4.88
CA GLU A 46 8.39 9.33 6.13
C GLU A 46 6.92 9.09 6.48
N PHE A 47 6.55 7.82 6.65
CA PHE A 47 5.19 7.41 7.01
C PHE A 47 5.14 6.85 8.42
N TYR A 48 4.08 7.19 9.14
CA TYR A 48 3.60 6.48 10.32
C TYR A 48 2.20 5.95 10.00
N VAL A 49 2.00 4.66 10.17
CA VAL A 49 0.73 4.02 9.86
C VAL A 49 0.26 3.22 11.06
N GLU A 50 -0.99 3.45 11.46
CA GLU A 50 -1.61 2.74 12.57
C GLU A 50 -3.06 2.38 12.27
N HIS A 51 -3.53 1.25 12.82
CA HIS A 51 -4.92 0.88 12.79
C HIS A 51 -5.69 1.69 13.85
N ILE A 52 -6.74 2.38 13.46
CA ILE A 52 -7.52 3.24 14.36
C ILE A 52 -8.91 2.70 14.68
N GLY A 53 -9.41 1.74 13.92
CA GLY A 53 -10.69 1.12 14.21
C GLY A 53 -11.28 0.34 13.04
N ASN A 54 -12.38 -0.35 13.34
CA ASN A 54 -13.20 -1.05 12.37
C ASN A 54 -14.60 -0.46 12.40
N HIS A 55 -15.21 -0.31 11.23
CA HIS A 55 -16.56 0.23 11.08
C HIS A 55 -17.42 -0.76 10.31
N GLU A 56 -18.63 -1.04 10.81
CA GLU A 56 -19.63 -1.85 10.11
C GLU A 56 -20.32 -1.07 8.99
N ILE A 57 -20.26 0.25 9.07
CA ILE A 57 -20.83 1.20 8.10
C ILE A 57 -19.76 2.24 7.81
N LEU A 58 -19.59 2.61 6.56
CA LEU A 58 -18.61 3.58 6.15
C LEU A 58 -18.86 4.97 6.76
N LYS A 59 -20.13 5.38 6.74
CA LYS A 59 -20.57 6.67 7.25
C LYS A 59 -22.01 6.54 7.75
N LYS A 60 -22.36 7.21 8.83
CA LYS A 60 -23.75 7.27 9.27
C LYS A 60 -24.57 8.10 8.31
N THR A 61 -25.82 7.69 8.08
CA THR A 61 -26.72 8.32 7.10
C THR A 61 -26.98 9.81 7.37
N ASP A 62 -26.89 10.25 8.63
CA ASP A 62 -27.06 11.65 9.04
C ASP A 62 -25.83 12.53 8.73
N GLU A 63 -24.69 11.91 8.44
CA GLU A 63 -23.45 12.59 8.06
C GLU A 63 -23.32 12.83 6.55
N TYR A 64 -24.23 12.23 5.75
CA TYR A 64 -24.24 12.43 4.30
C TYR A 64 -24.77 13.82 3.90
N SER A 65 -24.13 14.41 2.90
CA SER A 65 -24.69 15.56 2.20
C SER A 65 -25.97 15.16 1.44
N GLU A 66 -26.80 16.14 1.08
CA GLU A 66 -28.03 15.86 0.31
C GLU A 66 -27.75 15.21 -1.06
N ALA A 67 -26.60 15.50 -1.67
CA ALA A 67 -26.19 14.87 -2.92
C ALA A 67 -25.85 13.38 -2.73
N GLU A 68 -25.10 13.06 -1.67
CA GLU A 68 -24.74 11.69 -1.30
C GLU A 68 -25.97 10.86 -0.92
N LYS A 69 -26.90 11.42 -0.12
CA LYS A 69 -28.19 10.78 0.21
C LYS A 69 -28.98 10.39 -1.04
N ASN A 70 -28.96 11.25 -2.06
CA ASN A 70 -29.62 10.94 -3.33
C ASN A 70 -28.95 9.79 -4.11
N LEU A 71 -27.62 9.65 -4.03
CA LEU A 71 -26.89 8.55 -4.65
C LEU A 71 -27.19 7.22 -3.95
N VAL A 72 -27.14 7.22 -2.62
CA VAL A 72 -27.49 6.10 -1.77
C VAL A 72 -28.92 5.62 -2.02
N GLN A 73 -29.90 6.53 -2.03
CA GLN A 73 -31.30 6.20 -2.34
C GLN A 73 -31.51 5.59 -3.73
N LYS A 74 -30.66 5.93 -4.69
CA LYS A 74 -30.68 5.33 -6.05
C LYS A 74 -29.97 3.99 -6.15
N GLY A 75 -29.38 3.50 -5.05
CA GLY A 75 -28.60 2.25 -5.04
C GLY A 75 -27.34 2.34 -5.92
N LEU A 76 -26.85 3.54 -6.19
CA LEU A 76 -25.64 3.78 -6.99
C LEU A 76 -24.38 3.72 -6.11
N ASP A 77 -24.54 3.94 -4.81
CA ASP A 77 -23.48 3.75 -3.84
C ASP A 77 -23.57 2.36 -3.22
N ARG A 78 -22.69 1.47 -3.64
CA ARG A 78 -22.60 0.10 -3.11
C ARG A 78 -21.64 -0.02 -1.93
N SER A 79 -21.02 1.07 -1.55
CA SER A 79 -19.94 1.10 -0.57
C SER A 79 -20.39 1.16 0.88
N GLU A 80 -21.70 1.19 1.14
CA GLU A 80 -22.23 1.31 2.49
C GLU A 80 -22.22 0.02 3.30
N ILE A 81 -22.24 -1.13 2.62
CA ILE A 81 -22.29 -2.43 3.29
C ILE A 81 -21.00 -3.15 2.95
N PRO A 82 -20.05 -3.25 3.90
CA PRO A 82 -18.82 -3.98 3.69
C PRO A 82 -19.10 -5.48 3.55
N GLU A 83 -18.18 -6.20 2.91
CA GLU A 83 -18.19 -7.67 2.93
C GLU A 83 -17.95 -8.24 4.33
N GLY A 84 -17.31 -7.48 5.18
CA GLY A 84 -17.08 -7.76 6.59
C GLY A 84 -17.09 -6.49 7.43
N VAL A 85 -15.95 -5.77 7.45
CA VAL A 85 -15.82 -4.46 8.09
C VAL A 85 -14.96 -3.54 7.24
N TYR A 86 -15.13 -2.24 7.43
CA TYR A 86 -14.16 -1.25 6.96
C TYR A 86 -13.04 -1.12 7.99
N PHE A 87 -11.91 -1.73 7.68
CA PHE A 87 -10.69 -1.63 8.47
C PHE A 87 -10.01 -0.29 8.20
N GLN A 88 -10.04 0.63 9.16
CA GLN A 88 -9.54 1.98 8.99
C GLN A 88 -8.14 2.15 9.57
N ILE A 89 -7.27 2.77 8.79
CA ILE A 89 -5.93 3.18 9.22
C ILE A 89 -5.79 4.70 9.19
N GLN A 90 -4.96 5.21 10.09
CA GLN A 90 -4.44 6.56 10.04
C GLN A 90 -3.03 6.55 9.46
N ILE A 91 -2.77 7.51 8.59
CA ILE A 91 -1.50 7.70 7.92
C ILE A 91 -1.01 9.11 8.26
N ASN A 92 0.15 9.20 8.88
CA ASN A 92 0.88 10.45 9.02
C ASN A 92 2.01 10.40 8.00
N ALA A 93 2.04 11.35 7.07
CA ALA A 93 3.03 11.41 6.01
C ALA A 93 3.77 12.75 6.06
N HIS A 94 5.10 12.68 6.15
CA HIS A 94 6.00 13.83 6.16
C HIS A 94 6.94 13.77 4.96
N ASN A 95 6.93 14.83 4.15
CA ASN A 95 7.86 14.96 3.03
C ASN A 95 9.23 15.42 3.55
N THR A 96 10.21 14.53 3.54
CA THR A 96 11.60 14.78 3.94
C THR A 96 12.48 15.25 2.80
N GLY A 97 11.96 15.21 1.56
CA GLY A 97 12.65 15.64 0.35
C GLY A 97 12.55 17.15 0.10
N ASP A 98 13.18 17.59 -0.96
CA ASP A 98 13.24 18.99 -1.41
C ASP A 98 12.26 19.27 -2.57
N GLU A 99 11.57 18.26 -3.08
CA GLU A 99 10.56 18.38 -4.13
C GLU A 99 9.15 18.07 -3.61
N THR A 100 8.13 18.56 -4.32
CA THR A 100 6.74 18.20 -4.03
C THR A 100 6.48 16.75 -4.44
N VAL A 101 5.97 15.95 -3.52
CA VAL A 101 5.64 14.55 -3.75
C VAL A 101 4.13 14.33 -3.69
N ARG A 102 3.64 13.34 -4.43
CA ARG A 102 2.22 13.00 -4.45
C ARG A 102 1.94 11.77 -3.61
N VAL A 103 1.00 11.91 -2.67
CA VAL A 103 0.49 10.81 -1.84
C VAL A 103 -0.94 10.49 -2.28
N THR A 104 -1.23 9.22 -2.48
CA THR A 104 -2.56 8.74 -2.91
C THR A 104 -3.00 7.52 -2.13
N GLY A 105 -4.29 7.35 -1.89
CA GLY A 105 -4.83 6.15 -1.24
C GLY A 105 -4.45 4.86 -1.97
N GLY A 106 -4.35 4.89 -3.29
CA GLY A 106 -3.94 3.73 -4.10
C GLY A 106 -2.49 3.25 -3.92
N GLN A 107 -1.69 3.93 -3.10
CA GLN A 107 -0.35 3.48 -2.72
C GLN A 107 -0.37 2.49 -1.55
N PHE A 108 -1.50 2.41 -0.84
CA PHE A 108 -1.67 1.60 0.36
C PHE A 108 -2.51 0.36 0.04
N TYR A 109 -2.05 -0.77 0.54
CA TYR A 109 -2.72 -2.06 0.42
C TYR A 109 -2.71 -2.73 1.79
N LEU A 110 -3.80 -3.37 2.16
CA LEU A 110 -3.84 -4.22 3.34
C LEU A 110 -3.55 -5.67 2.94
N TYR A 111 -2.80 -6.37 3.75
CA TYR A 111 -2.52 -7.79 3.62
C TYR A 111 -2.89 -8.50 4.92
N ASP A 112 -3.55 -9.64 4.81
CA ASP A 112 -3.80 -10.52 5.93
C ASP A 112 -2.69 -11.56 6.14
N THR A 113 -2.88 -12.45 7.11
CA THR A 113 -1.95 -13.58 7.39
C THR A 113 -1.78 -14.53 6.21
N ASN A 114 -2.80 -14.65 5.35
CA ASN A 114 -2.79 -15.53 4.18
C ASN A 114 -2.14 -14.86 2.95
N ASN A 115 -1.65 -13.62 3.10
CA ASN A 115 -1.18 -12.75 2.03
C ASN A 115 -2.28 -12.37 1.03
N GLU A 116 -3.55 -12.43 1.43
CA GLU A 116 -4.62 -11.85 0.65
C GLU A 116 -4.49 -10.34 0.65
N LYS A 117 -4.67 -9.74 -0.52
CA LYS A 117 -4.42 -8.33 -0.75
C LYS A 117 -5.74 -7.59 -0.93
N TYR A 118 -5.95 -6.57 -0.11
CA TYR A 118 -7.11 -5.69 -0.19
C TYR A 118 -6.69 -4.31 -0.65
N GLU A 119 -7.48 -3.71 -1.51
CA GLU A 119 -7.26 -2.35 -2.01
C GLU A 119 -8.00 -1.34 -1.13
N ALA A 120 -7.46 -0.13 -1.04
CA ALA A 120 -8.13 0.94 -0.34
C ALA A 120 -9.47 1.27 -1.01
N VAL A 121 -10.50 1.44 -0.21
CA VAL A 121 -11.82 1.85 -0.69
C VAL A 121 -11.81 3.37 -0.81
N PHE A 122 -11.91 3.85 -2.05
CA PHE A 122 -11.95 5.27 -2.35
C PHE A 122 -13.38 5.78 -2.25
N ILE A 123 -13.76 6.19 -1.07
CA ILE A 123 -15.04 6.81 -0.86
C ILE A 123 -14.75 8.14 -0.19
N GLY A 124 -14.89 9.22 -0.90
CA GLY A 124 -14.57 10.58 -0.45
C GLY A 124 -15.54 11.11 0.60
N TYR A 125 -15.69 10.41 1.72
CA TYR A 125 -16.69 10.74 2.74
C TYR A 125 -16.15 11.52 3.95
N GLY A 126 -14.86 11.72 4.06
CA GLY A 126 -14.27 12.47 5.16
C GLY A 126 -13.38 13.60 4.67
N GLU A 127 -13.29 14.68 5.44
CA GLU A 127 -12.31 15.74 5.18
C GLU A 127 -10.87 15.22 5.33
N ASP A 128 -10.68 14.16 6.13
CA ASP A 128 -9.39 13.56 6.45
C ASP A 128 -9.09 12.32 5.59
N GLU A 129 -9.96 11.99 4.62
CA GLU A 129 -9.76 10.80 3.80
C GLU A 129 -8.75 11.03 2.68
N LEU A 130 -7.81 10.10 2.54
CA LEU A 130 -6.75 10.17 1.55
C LEU A 130 -7.27 9.86 0.15
N SER A 131 -7.44 10.88 -0.66
CA SER A 131 -7.66 10.74 -2.10
C SER A 131 -6.36 10.93 -2.88
N VAL A 132 -6.03 12.16 -3.22
CA VAL A 132 -4.79 12.57 -3.88
C VAL A 132 -4.35 13.90 -3.26
N ILE A 133 -3.14 13.92 -2.71
CA ILE A 133 -2.57 15.10 -2.04
C ILE A 133 -1.17 15.34 -2.58
N ASP A 134 -0.87 16.56 -2.97
CA ASP A 134 0.47 17.02 -3.30
C ASP A 134 1.11 17.63 -2.04
N LEU A 135 2.10 16.92 -1.49
CA LEU A 135 2.80 17.24 -0.25
C LEU A 135 4.08 18.02 -0.56
N LYS A 136 4.14 19.27 -0.13
CA LYS A 136 5.29 20.14 -0.37
C LYS A 136 6.50 19.70 0.49
N PRO A 137 7.71 20.17 0.15
CA PRO A 137 8.87 19.95 1.00
C PRO A 137 8.63 20.35 2.45
N ASN A 138 9.03 19.47 3.38
CA ASN A 138 8.88 19.65 4.82
C ASN A 138 7.42 19.80 5.33
N GLU A 139 6.45 19.43 4.51
CA GLU A 139 5.03 19.40 4.90
C GLU A 139 4.66 18.05 5.51
N THR A 140 3.75 18.10 6.49
CA THR A 140 3.18 16.91 7.15
C THR A 140 1.68 16.92 7.02
N ILE A 141 1.10 15.76 6.70
CA ILE A 141 -0.34 15.54 6.71
C ILE A 141 -0.69 14.37 7.61
N VAL A 142 -1.92 14.41 8.15
CA VAL A 142 -2.54 13.28 8.84
C VAL A 142 -3.85 12.99 8.12
N VAL A 143 -3.96 11.78 7.60
CA VAL A 143 -5.09 11.37 6.77
C VAL A 143 -5.51 9.93 7.12
N THR A 144 -6.69 9.54 6.69
CA THR A 144 -7.20 8.18 6.90
C THR A 144 -7.48 7.50 5.56
N THR A 145 -7.43 6.18 5.55
CA THR A 145 -7.98 5.35 4.48
C THR A 145 -8.52 4.05 5.06
N GLN A 146 -9.30 3.33 4.29
CA GLN A 146 -10.00 2.15 4.75
C GLN A 146 -10.02 1.03 3.71
N PHE A 147 -10.21 -0.19 4.20
CA PHE A 147 -10.23 -1.41 3.40
C PHE A 147 -11.46 -2.21 3.77
N ASP A 148 -12.20 -2.67 2.77
CA ASP A 148 -13.31 -3.59 2.98
C ASP A 148 -12.76 -5.02 3.06
N ILE A 149 -12.89 -5.65 4.24
CA ILE A 149 -12.28 -6.95 4.49
C ILE A 149 -13.19 -7.89 5.30
N PRO A 150 -13.12 -9.21 5.08
CA PRO A 150 -13.66 -10.22 5.99
C PRO A 150 -12.76 -10.27 7.25
N TYR A 151 -13.05 -9.37 8.21
CA TYR A 151 -12.20 -9.15 9.37
C TYR A 151 -12.21 -10.32 10.35
N ASP A 152 -11.03 -10.72 10.78
CA ASP A 152 -10.81 -11.65 11.88
C ASP A 152 -9.94 -10.99 12.95
N GLU A 153 -10.43 -10.99 14.19
CA GLU A 153 -9.75 -10.31 15.30
C GLU A 153 -8.39 -10.93 15.65
N GLU A 154 -8.20 -12.23 15.38
CA GLU A 154 -6.96 -12.95 15.66
C GLU A 154 -5.95 -12.89 14.52
N MET A 155 -6.35 -12.41 13.35
CA MET A 155 -5.45 -12.29 12.21
C MET A 155 -4.46 -11.13 12.34
N LYS A 156 -3.27 -11.36 11.81
CA LYS A 156 -2.27 -10.32 11.59
C LYS A 156 -2.62 -9.53 10.34
N TYR A 157 -2.56 -8.21 10.45
CA TYR A 157 -2.75 -7.30 9.33
C TYR A 157 -1.52 -6.42 9.11
N THR A 158 -1.16 -6.26 7.84
CA THR A 158 0.04 -5.54 7.42
C THR A 158 -0.31 -4.58 6.28
N ILE A 159 0.11 -3.34 6.37
CA ILE A 159 -0.03 -2.36 5.30
C ILE A 159 1.20 -2.42 4.40
N GLY A 160 0.97 -2.65 3.12
CA GLY A 160 1.98 -2.50 2.08
C GLY A 160 1.91 -1.10 1.47
N ILE A 161 3.04 -0.40 1.43
CA ILE A 161 3.18 0.92 0.83
C ILE A 161 3.98 0.78 -0.46
N ILE A 162 3.47 1.32 -1.56
CA ILE A 162 4.17 1.39 -2.83
C ILE A 162 4.52 2.87 -3.09
N PRO A 163 5.75 3.30 -2.76
CA PRO A 163 6.17 4.66 -3.06
C PRO A 163 6.16 4.86 -4.58
N ASN A 164 5.79 6.05 -5.01
CA ASN A 164 5.79 6.44 -6.43
C ASN A 164 5.06 5.45 -7.38
N LYS A 165 3.91 4.91 -6.95
CA LYS A 165 3.08 3.99 -7.78
C LYS A 165 2.90 4.49 -9.22
N TYR A 166 2.88 5.79 -9.42
CA TYR A 166 2.67 6.43 -10.73
C TYR A 166 3.94 7.05 -11.32
N GLY A 167 5.10 6.90 -10.65
CA GLY A 167 6.40 7.34 -11.13
C GLY A 167 7.14 6.23 -11.87
N LEU A 168 7.99 6.60 -12.85
CA LEU A 168 8.83 5.64 -13.59
C LEU A 168 10.01 5.10 -12.77
N GLN A 169 10.39 5.80 -11.69
CA GLN A 169 11.48 5.41 -10.80
C GLN A 169 10.88 4.78 -9.54
N ASN A 170 11.39 3.64 -9.11
CA ASN A 170 11.05 2.93 -7.86
C ASN A 170 9.65 2.30 -7.77
N ALA A 171 8.99 2.00 -8.88
CA ALA A 171 7.70 1.27 -8.88
C ALA A 171 7.77 -0.15 -8.26
N GLN A 172 8.95 -0.62 -7.90
CA GLN A 172 9.19 -1.97 -7.38
C GLN A 172 9.50 -1.99 -5.88
N GLU A 173 9.76 -0.84 -5.27
CA GLU A 173 9.94 -0.76 -3.82
C GLU A 173 8.60 -1.00 -3.12
N ARG A 174 8.57 -1.91 -2.17
CA ARG A 174 7.41 -2.20 -1.33
C ARG A 174 7.85 -2.23 0.11
N ILE A 175 7.17 -1.44 0.93
CA ILE A 175 7.40 -1.36 2.36
C ILE A 175 6.19 -1.94 3.06
N PHE A 176 6.41 -2.79 4.05
CA PHE A 176 5.35 -3.41 4.82
C PHE A 176 5.41 -2.97 6.28
N VAL A 177 4.30 -2.45 6.79
CA VAL A 177 4.13 -2.04 8.18
C VAL A 177 3.06 -2.91 8.80
N CYS A 178 3.39 -3.67 9.82
CA CYS A 178 2.40 -4.39 10.58
C CYS A 178 1.57 -3.40 11.41
N VAL A 179 0.24 -3.50 11.34
CA VAL A 179 -0.68 -2.59 12.04
C VAL A 179 -1.55 -3.28 13.08
N LYS A 180 -1.63 -4.61 13.03
CA LYS A 180 -2.37 -5.40 14.03
C LYS A 180 -1.74 -6.78 14.21
N HIS A 181 -1.72 -7.28 15.46
CA HIS A 181 -1.09 -8.55 15.86
C HIS A 181 0.34 -8.71 15.36
N CYS A 182 1.13 -7.67 15.58
CA CYS A 182 2.53 -7.62 15.22
C CYS A 182 3.34 -8.46 16.20
N GLU A 183 3.49 -9.75 15.95
CA GLU A 183 4.44 -10.56 16.69
C GLU A 183 5.85 -10.11 16.32
N ILE A 184 6.67 -9.85 17.33
CA ILE A 184 8.10 -9.56 17.16
C ILE A 184 8.78 -10.87 16.77
N TRP A 185 8.75 -11.22 15.51
CA TRP A 185 9.64 -12.24 14.99
C TRP A 185 11.02 -11.61 14.86
N LEU A 186 11.88 -11.87 15.82
CA LEU A 186 13.31 -11.65 15.72
C LEU A 186 13.87 -12.53 14.58
N PHE A 187 13.73 -12.07 13.36
CA PHE A 187 14.46 -12.63 12.23
C PHE A 187 15.91 -12.18 12.29
N PHE A 188 16.67 -12.74 13.23
CA PHE A 188 18.09 -12.87 13.05
C PHE A 188 18.36 -13.92 11.99
N LYS A 189 18.22 -13.58 10.73
CA LYS A 189 18.85 -14.33 9.66
C LYS A 189 20.22 -13.72 9.43
N ILE A 190 21.17 -14.12 10.29
CA ILE A 190 22.59 -13.97 10.00
C ILE A 190 22.85 -14.77 8.72
N ARG A 191 23.08 -14.08 7.63
CA ARG A 191 23.69 -14.66 6.45
C ARG A 191 25.18 -14.77 6.72
N GLN A 192 25.66 -16.01 6.92
CA GLN A 192 27.05 -16.37 6.73
C GLN A 192 27.32 -16.50 5.22
#